data_06f40d5c45b3b97b38a0abda55922fad
#
_entry.id   06f40d5c45b3b97b38a0abda55922fad
#
_cell.length_a   1.000
_cell.length_b   1.000
_cell.length_c   1.000
_cell.angle_alpha   90.00
_cell.angle_beta   90.00
_cell.angle_gamma   90.00
#
_symmetry.space_group_name_H-M   'P 1'
#
loop_
_entity.id
_entity.type
_entity.pdbx_description
1 polymer ?
#
loop_
_entity_poly.entity_id
_entity_poly.type
_entity_poly.pdbx_seq_one_letter_code
_entity_poly.pdbx_strand_id
1 'polypeptide(L)'
;MEYCLQDARERGKSGVCMLGADKQKAWLSDQAFAQKFGFETVDATEYGYQLLACSLDGTVPRFSPAAKRGEIDGQELTVYYDFQCPYICQSVELVRQYCGERQIPVSLRLVDTQQKAKELPCVFNNWAVFYQGKLQTVNLLDAAALKRMFQREEGRPV
;
A
#
# COMPACT_ATOMS: atom_id res chain seq x y z
N MET A 1 0.35 -13.00 19.95
CA MET A 1 0.06 -11.57 20.19
C MET A 1 0.43 -11.13 21.59
N GLU A 2 0.03 -11.83 22.63
CA GLU A 2 0.36 -11.49 24.04
C GLU A 2 1.87 -11.30 24.26
N TYR A 3 2.69 -12.22 23.73
CA TYR A 3 4.15 -12.09 23.80
C TYR A 3 4.67 -10.78 23.15
N CYS A 4 4.09 -10.38 22.00
CA CYS A 4 4.49 -9.12 21.36
C CYS A 4 4.11 -7.90 22.20
N LEU A 5 2.95 -7.93 22.85
CA LEU A 5 2.52 -6.86 23.75
C LEU A 5 3.40 -6.80 25.02
N GLN A 6 3.81 -7.95 25.54
CA GLN A 6 4.72 -8.04 26.68
C GLN A 6 6.10 -7.48 26.31
N ASP A 7 6.69 -7.90 25.19
CA ASP A 7 7.98 -7.39 24.71
C ASP A 7 7.94 -5.87 24.48
N ALA A 8 6.83 -5.36 23.92
CA ALA A 8 6.64 -3.92 23.73
C ALA A 8 6.64 -3.16 25.08
N ARG A 9 5.97 -3.70 26.12
CA ARG A 9 5.98 -3.13 27.48
C ARG A 9 7.39 -3.11 28.08
N GLU A 10 8.09 -4.24 28.00
CA GLU A 10 9.45 -4.38 28.54
C GLU A 10 10.44 -3.44 27.85
N ARG A 11 10.21 -3.11 26.58
CA ARG A 11 11.02 -2.15 25.82
C ARG A 11 10.55 -0.70 25.96
N GLY A 12 9.58 -0.40 26.81
CA GLY A 12 9.07 0.95 27.03
C GLY A 12 8.43 1.57 25.77
N LYS A 13 7.76 0.75 24.92
CA LYS A 13 7.05 1.24 23.73
C LYS A 13 5.66 1.72 24.12
N SER A 14 5.16 2.75 23.43
CA SER A 14 3.82 3.33 23.65
C SER A 14 2.68 2.39 23.22
N GLY A 15 2.97 1.38 22.42
CA GLY A 15 1.97 0.42 21.95
C GLY A 15 2.45 -0.40 20.75
N VAL A 16 1.54 -1.18 20.22
CA VAL A 16 1.73 -1.97 18.99
C VAL A 16 0.66 -1.54 18.00
N CYS A 17 1.05 -1.30 16.75
CA CYS A 17 0.11 -1.02 15.67
C CYS A 17 0.28 -1.99 14.52
N MET A 18 -0.77 -2.17 13.73
CA MET A 18 -0.77 -2.99 12.53
C MET A 18 -1.71 -2.42 11.47
N LEU A 19 -1.44 -2.80 10.24
CA LEU A 19 -2.29 -2.45 9.12
C LEU A 19 -3.47 -3.41 9.04
N GLY A 20 -4.66 -2.87 8.83
CA GLY A 20 -5.89 -3.58 8.52
C GLY A 20 -6.56 -3.01 7.28
N ALA A 21 -7.73 -3.51 6.94
CA ALA A 21 -8.56 -2.99 5.87
C ALA A 21 -10.05 -3.15 6.22
N ASP A 22 -10.89 -2.28 5.63
CA ASP A 22 -12.36 -2.33 5.73
C ASP A 22 -12.96 -3.58 5.08
N LYS A 23 -12.27 -4.09 4.05
CA LYS A 23 -12.59 -5.35 3.35
C LYS A 23 -11.37 -6.24 3.33
N GLN A 24 -11.59 -7.54 3.40
CA GLN A 24 -10.50 -8.51 3.36
C GLN A 24 -9.63 -8.33 2.13
N LYS A 25 -8.32 -8.29 2.36
CA LYS A 25 -7.28 -8.27 1.33
C LYS A 25 -6.38 -9.49 1.50
N ALA A 26 -5.93 -10.07 0.39
CA ALA A 26 -5.19 -11.35 0.40
C ALA A 26 -3.91 -11.34 1.24
N TRP A 27 -3.28 -10.18 1.44
CA TRP A 27 -2.02 -10.02 2.16
C TRP A 27 -2.17 -9.39 3.56
N LEU A 28 -3.41 -9.10 4.00
CA LEU A 28 -3.68 -8.61 5.36
C LEU A 28 -4.32 -9.70 6.21
N SER A 29 -3.90 -9.74 7.46
CA SER A 29 -4.54 -10.59 8.47
C SER A 29 -5.95 -10.11 8.76
N ASP A 30 -6.80 -11.05 9.20
CA ASP A 30 -8.14 -10.75 9.69
C ASP A 30 -8.06 -9.82 10.91
N GLN A 31 -8.79 -8.70 10.85
CA GLN A 31 -8.89 -7.73 11.93
C GLN A 31 -9.46 -8.34 13.21
N ALA A 32 -10.40 -9.28 13.11
CA ALA A 32 -11.01 -9.95 14.25
C ALA A 32 -9.96 -10.65 15.13
N PHE A 33 -8.86 -11.14 14.53
CA PHE A 33 -7.76 -11.69 15.29
C PHE A 33 -7.09 -10.62 16.19
N ALA A 34 -6.79 -9.46 15.63
CA ALA A 34 -6.15 -8.37 16.38
C ALA A 34 -7.10 -7.81 17.47
N GLN A 35 -8.37 -7.66 17.16
CA GLN A 35 -9.39 -7.14 18.07
C GLN A 35 -9.54 -7.98 19.34
N LYS A 36 -9.35 -9.31 19.27
CA LYS A 36 -9.33 -10.21 20.44
C LYS A 36 -8.22 -9.88 21.44
N PHE A 37 -7.18 -9.16 21.02
CA PHE A 37 -6.06 -8.74 21.84
C PHE A 37 -6.09 -7.24 22.19
N GLY A 38 -7.26 -6.61 22.06
CA GLY A 38 -7.46 -5.21 22.46
C GLY A 38 -6.98 -4.19 21.42
N PHE A 39 -6.80 -4.61 20.17
CA PHE A 39 -6.56 -3.65 19.08
C PHE A 39 -7.86 -2.98 18.66
N GLU A 40 -7.80 -1.68 18.49
CA GLU A 40 -8.91 -0.86 18.00
C GLU A 40 -8.53 -0.18 16.69
N THR A 41 -9.51 0.09 15.83
CA THR A 41 -9.30 0.93 14.66
C THR A 41 -9.17 2.39 15.09
N VAL A 42 -7.99 2.96 14.92
CA VAL A 42 -7.67 4.31 15.40
C VAL A 42 -7.56 5.34 14.29
N ASP A 43 -7.42 4.90 13.04
CA ASP A 43 -7.38 5.75 11.86
C ASP A 43 -7.73 4.95 10.60
N ALA A 44 -8.10 5.65 9.51
CA ALA A 44 -8.44 5.02 8.23
C ALA A 44 -8.08 5.93 7.05
N THR A 45 -7.97 5.31 5.86
CA THR A 45 -7.86 5.99 4.58
C THR A 45 -9.17 5.86 3.79
N GLU A 46 -9.45 6.81 2.89
CA GLU A 46 -10.65 6.76 2.03
C GLU A 46 -10.64 5.60 1.04
N TYR A 47 -9.44 5.05 0.74
CA TYR A 47 -9.27 3.89 -0.15
C TYR A 47 -9.17 2.54 0.60
N GLY A 48 -9.69 2.51 1.85
CA GLY A 48 -10.05 1.27 2.55
C GLY A 48 -8.96 0.63 3.39
N TYR A 49 -7.88 1.34 3.77
CA TYR A 49 -6.94 0.86 4.79
C TYR A 49 -7.31 1.40 6.16
N GLN A 50 -7.08 0.60 7.17
CA GLN A 50 -7.31 0.92 8.58
C GLN A 50 -6.01 0.75 9.37
N LEU A 51 -5.78 1.64 10.31
CA LEU A 51 -4.72 1.50 11.31
C LEU A 51 -5.33 0.93 12.58
N LEU A 52 -4.90 -0.26 12.95
CA LEU A 52 -5.26 -0.91 14.19
C LEU A 52 -4.16 -0.65 15.23
N ALA A 53 -4.51 -0.31 16.44
CA ALA A 53 -3.54 -0.10 17.52
C ALA A 53 -4.03 -0.66 18.85
N CYS A 54 -3.08 -1.20 19.61
CA CYS A 54 -3.23 -1.50 21.03
C CYS A 54 -2.26 -0.58 21.78
N SER A 55 -2.79 0.48 22.38
CA SER A 55 -2.01 1.45 23.16
C SER A 55 -1.65 0.88 24.53
N LEU A 56 -0.43 1.16 25.01
CA LEU A 56 0.06 0.77 26.32
C LEU A 56 0.15 1.96 27.31
N ASP A 57 0.13 3.19 26.80
CA ASP A 57 0.29 4.43 27.58
C ASP A 57 -0.74 5.53 27.21
N GLY A 58 -1.73 5.21 26.38
CA GLY A 58 -2.73 6.14 25.87
C GLY A 58 -2.33 6.86 24.57
N THR A 59 -1.11 6.66 24.07
CA THR A 59 -0.68 7.21 22.76
C THR A 59 -1.42 6.53 21.63
N VAL A 60 -2.03 7.34 20.73
CA VAL A 60 -2.79 6.85 19.58
C VAL A 60 -2.08 7.21 18.29
N PRO A 61 -1.57 6.22 17.52
CA PRO A 61 -0.92 6.48 16.24
C PRO A 61 -1.90 6.95 15.16
N ARG A 62 -1.37 7.61 14.13
CA ARG A 62 -2.13 8.06 12.95
C ARG A 62 -1.34 7.77 11.68
N PHE A 63 -2.05 7.56 10.58
CA PHE A 63 -1.42 7.61 9.26
C PHE A 63 -0.85 9.02 9.01
N SER A 64 0.27 9.08 8.28
CA SER A 64 0.77 10.37 7.82
C SER A 64 -0.23 11.02 6.86
N PRO A 65 -0.28 12.35 6.76
CA PRO A 65 -1.11 13.03 5.76
C PRO A 65 -0.79 12.58 4.33
N ALA A 66 0.48 12.28 4.03
CA ALA A 66 0.89 11.74 2.74
C ALA A 66 0.21 10.40 2.46
N ALA A 67 0.28 9.44 3.38
CA ALA A 67 -0.32 8.11 3.21
C ALA A 67 -1.83 8.13 2.97
N LYS A 68 -2.53 9.19 3.35
CA LYS A 68 -3.98 9.34 3.16
C LYS A 68 -4.39 9.90 1.81
N ARG A 69 -3.48 10.47 1.03
CA ARG A 69 -3.82 11.18 -0.22
C ARG A 69 -4.47 10.26 -1.27
N GLY A 70 -3.87 9.11 -1.55
CA GLY A 70 -4.32 8.23 -2.63
C GLY A 70 -4.18 8.82 -4.04
N GLU A 71 -3.53 9.97 -4.19
CA GLU A 71 -3.43 10.74 -5.43
C GLU A 71 -2.03 11.31 -5.64
N ILE A 72 -1.67 11.53 -6.92
CA ILE A 72 -0.43 12.18 -7.38
C ILE A 72 -0.75 13.19 -8.50
N ASP A 73 0.15 14.14 -8.75
CA ASP A 73 -0.06 15.14 -9.81
C ASP A 73 0.10 14.59 -11.24
N GLY A 74 0.87 13.49 -11.40
CA GLY A 74 1.14 12.89 -12.71
C GLY A 74 -0.05 12.11 -13.28
N GLN A 75 -0.29 12.24 -14.60
CA GLN A 75 -1.36 11.49 -15.29
C GLN A 75 -0.88 10.16 -15.89
N GLU A 76 0.42 10.02 -16.10
CA GLU A 76 1.03 8.80 -16.62
C GLU A 76 0.94 7.62 -15.66
N LEU A 77 1.13 6.40 -16.18
CA LEU A 77 1.31 5.22 -15.33
C LEU A 77 2.55 5.42 -14.45
N THR A 78 2.34 5.52 -13.14
CA THR A 78 3.42 5.64 -12.15
C THR A 78 3.38 4.42 -11.21
N VAL A 79 4.51 3.74 -11.10
CA VAL A 79 4.66 2.57 -10.22
C VAL A 79 5.74 2.87 -9.19
N TYR A 80 5.34 2.87 -7.92
CA TYR A 80 6.28 2.86 -6.79
C TYR A 80 6.56 1.41 -6.40
N TYR A 81 7.82 1.07 -6.18
CA TYR A 81 8.22 -0.29 -5.84
C TYR A 81 9.47 -0.32 -4.96
N ASP A 82 9.66 -1.41 -4.21
CA ASP A 82 10.92 -1.76 -3.56
C ASP A 82 11.28 -3.22 -3.86
N PHE A 83 12.50 -3.63 -3.49
CA PHE A 83 13.01 -4.98 -3.79
C PHE A 83 12.89 -5.97 -2.62
N GLN A 84 12.00 -5.74 -1.67
CA GLN A 84 11.79 -6.66 -0.55
C GLN A 84 11.17 -8.01 -0.96
N CYS A 85 10.47 -8.03 -2.09
CA CYS A 85 9.84 -9.24 -2.62
C CYS A 85 10.53 -9.66 -3.95
N PRO A 86 10.94 -10.91 -4.12
CA PRO A 86 11.64 -11.35 -5.33
C PRO A 86 10.82 -11.23 -6.62
N TYR A 87 9.49 -11.25 -6.51
CA TYR A 87 8.59 -11.07 -7.66
C TYR A 87 8.54 -9.65 -8.20
N ILE A 88 9.01 -8.66 -7.44
CA ILE A 88 9.00 -7.25 -7.86
C ILE A 88 9.86 -7.03 -9.10
N CYS A 89 11.05 -7.64 -9.17
CA CYS A 89 11.94 -7.49 -10.33
C CYS A 89 11.25 -7.92 -11.64
N GLN A 90 10.55 -9.06 -11.60
CA GLN A 90 9.81 -9.58 -12.75
C GLN A 90 8.64 -8.66 -13.12
N SER A 91 7.91 -8.16 -12.12
CA SER A 91 6.78 -7.26 -12.36
C SER A 91 7.22 -5.90 -12.90
N VAL A 92 8.33 -5.34 -12.43
CA VAL A 92 8.93 -4.11 -12.98
C VAL A 92 9.31 -4.29 -14.44
N GLU A 93 9.97 -5.41 -14.78
CA GLU A 93 10.38 -5.70 -16.15
C GLU A 93 9.18 -5.92 -17.08
N LEU A 94 8.16 -6.64 -16.61
CA LEU A 94 6.90 -6.82 -17.33
C LEU A 94 6.23 -5.48 -17.65
N VAL A 95 6.13 -4.58 -16.66
CA VAL A 95 5.54 -3.25 -16.87
C VAL A 95 6.37 -2.44 -17.87
N ARG A 96 7.71 -2.45 -17.73
CA ARG A 96 8.62 -1.75 -18.64
C ARG A 96 8.45 -2.23 -20.09
N GLN A 97 8.49 -3.55 -20.29
CA GLN A 97 8.36 -4.15 -21.61
C GLN A 97 6.97 -3.87 -22.21
N TYR A 98 5.90 -4.12 -21.46
CA TYR A 98 4.52 -3.91 -21.91
C TYR A 98 4.28 -2.46 -22.37
N CYS A 99 4.74 -1.50 -21.57
CA CYS A 99 4.59 -0.07 -21.88
C CYS A 99 5.50 0.36 -23.04
N GLY A 100 6.75 -0.15 -23.08
CA GLY A 100 7.70 0.16 -24.15
C GLY A 100 7.22 -0.31 -25.52
N GLU A 101 6.72 -1.55 -25.63
CA GLU A 101 6.17 -2.10 -26.88
C GLU A 101 4.96 -1.29 -27.42
N ARG A 102 4.25 -0.59 -26.54
CA ARG A 102 3.02 0.16 -26.86
C ARG A 102 3.21 1.68 -26.81
N GLN A 103 4.44 2.13 -26.58
CA GLN A 103 4.78 3.56 -26.45
C GLN A 103 3.94 4.28 -25.37
N ILE A 104 3.58 3.57 -24.30
CA ILE A 104 2.83 4.11 -23.16
C ILE A 104 3.83 4.76 -22.20
N PRO A 105 3.68 6.04 -21.84
CA PRO A 105 4.52 6.69 -20.84
C PRO A 105 4.39 6.00 -19.48
N VAL A 106 5.53 5.67 -18.85
CA VAL A 106 5.57 5.04 -17.53
C VAL A 106 6.70 5.60 -16.69
N SER A 107 6.40 5.89 -15.41
CA SER A 107 7.36 6.29 -14.40
C SER A 107 7.53 5.14 -13.40
N LEU A 108 8.72 4.54 -13.36
CA LEU A 108 9.09 3.48 -12.41
C LEU A 108 9.93 4.08 -11.29
N ARG A 109 9.40 4.18 -10.07
CA ARG A 109 9.98 4.89 -8.94
C ARG A 109 10.40 3.94 -7.82
N LEU A 110 11.72 3.76 -7.68
CA LEU A 110 12.28 2.93 -6.61
C LEU A 110 12.18 3.65 -5.25
N VAL A 111 11.62 2.94 -4.27
CA VAL A 111 11.52 3.35 -2.86
C VAL A 111 12.62 2.62 -2.09
N ASP A 112 13.80 3.21 -2.03
CA ASP A 112 15.03 2.64 -1.48
C ASP A 112 15.47 3.29 -0.15
N THR A 113 14.71 4.28 0.32
CA THR A 113 15.01 4.97 1.58
C THR A 113 13.77 5.14 2.44
N GLN A 114 13.97 5.20 3.76
CA GLN A 114 12.90 5.47 4.72
C GLN A 114 12.19 6.80 4.43
N GLN A 115 12.93 7.82 3.97
CA GLN A 115 12.36 9.12 3.67
C GLN A 115 11.38 9.02 2.49
N LYS A 116 11.78 8.36 1.38
CA LYS A 116 10.89 8.11 0.24
C LYS A 116 9.64 7.34 0.67
N ALA A 117 9.79 6.32 1.53
CA ALA A 117 8.65 5.55 2.03
C ALA A 117 7.66 6.39 2.87
N LYS A 118 8.17 7.34 3.68
CA LYS A 118 7.33 8.24 4.48
C LYS A 118 6.56 9.27 3.65
N GLU A 119 7.08 9.64 2.49
CA GLU A 119 6.50 10.64 1.58
C GLU A 119 5.52 10.04 0.57
N LEU A 120 5.40 8.70 0.52
CA LEU A 120 4.50 8.04 -0.42
C LEU A 120 3.04 8.48 -0.23
N PRO A 121 2.34 8.73 -1.34
CA PRO A 121 0.96 9.22 -1.31
C PRO A 121 -0.08 8.12 -1.07
N CYS A 122 0.32 7.02 -0.47
CA CYS A 122 -0.55 5.90 -0.14
C CYS A 122 0.04 5.03 0.97
N VAL A 123 -0.79 4.16 1.53
CA VAL A 123 -0.31 3.03 2.31
C VAL A 123 0.43 2.09 1.37
N PHE A 124 1.68 1.82 1.68
CA PHE A 124 2.62 1.12 0.82
C PHE A 124 3.16 -0.11 1.54
N ASN A 125 3.13 -1.24 0.85
CA ASN A 125 3.83 -2.44 1.28
C ASN A 125 5.16 -2.58 0.51
N ASN A 126 5.10 -2.90 -0.79
CA ASN A 126 6.27 -3.01 -1.67
C ASN A 126 5.94 -2.66 -3.12
N TRP A 127 4.68 -2.31 -3.39
CA TRP A 127 4.16 -2.01 -4.72
C TRP A 127 2.95 -1.07 -4.62
N ALA A 128 2.91 -0.03 -5.45
CA ALA A 128 1.74 0.84 -5.60
C ALA A 128 1.68 1.40 -7.02
N VAL A 129 0.51 1.36 -7.62
CA VAL A 129 0.26 1.78 -9.01
C VAL A 129 -0.68 2.97 -9.03
N PHE A 130 -0.26 4.04 -9.65
CA PHE A 130 -1.07 5.21 -9.94
C PHE A 130 -1.25 5.36 -11.45
N TYR A 131 -2.44 5.75 -11.84
CA TYR A 131 -2.75 6.09 -13.22
C TYR A 131 -3.79 7.20 -13.24
N GLN A 132 -3.62 8.20 -14.11
CA GLN A 132 -4.45 9.42 -14.14
C GLN A 132 -4.56 10.10 -12.77
N GLY A 133 -3.44 10.19 -12.08
CA GLY A 133 -3.33 10.83 -10.78
C GLY A 133 -3.88 10.02 -9.60
N LYS A 134 -4.53 8.86 -9.80
CA LYS A 134 -5.23 8.10 -8.75
C LYS A 134 -4.57 6.75 -8.47
N LEU A 135 -4.59 6.34 -7.19
CA LEU A 135 -4.19 5.01 -6.79
C LEU A 135 -5.13 3.96 -7.41
N GLN A 136 -4.57 3.07 -8.20
CA GLN A 136 -5.31 1.99 -8.87
C GLN A 136 -5.26 0.69 -8.07
N THR A 137 -4.08 0.31 -7.62
CA THR A 137 -3.86 -0.95 -6.90
C THR A 137 -2.52 -0.96 -6.17
N VAL A 138 -2.42 -1.81 -5.17
CA VAL A 138 -1.17 -2.20 -4.51
C VAL A 138 -0.79 -3.66 -4.82
N ASN A 139 -1.53 -4.32 -5.70
CA ASN A 139 -1.21 -5.66 -6.17
C ASN A 139 -0.28 -5.58 -7.38
N LEU A 140 0.59 -6.59 -7.53
CA LEU A 140 1.45 -6.72 -8.70
C LEU A 140 0.60 -6.79 -9.98
N LEU A 141 1.09 -6.12 -11.03
CA LEU A 141 0.43 -6.12 -12.32
C LEU A 141 0.91 -7.29 -13.17
N ASP A 142 -0.03 -8.00 -13.78
CA ASP A 142 0.21 -8.87 -14.93
C ASP A 142 -0.20 -8.17 -16.24
N ALA A 143 0.09 -8.80 -17.38
CA ALA A 143 -0.25 -8.25 -18.69
C ALA A 143 -1.76 -8.05 -18.88
N ALA A 144 -2.58 -8.91 -18.29
CA ALA A 144 -4.04 -8.80 -18.35
C ALA A 144 -4.56 -7.62 -17.52
N ALA A 145 -3.96 -7.38 -16.35
CA ALA A 145 -4.30 -6.23 -15.50
C ALA A 145 -3.93 -4.90 -16.19
N LEU A 146 -2.74 -4.82 -16.78
CA LEU A 146 -2.32 -3.66 -17.59
C LEU A 146 -3.28 -3.41 -18.73
N LYS A 147 -3.62 -4.46 -19.50
CA LYS A 147 -4.58 -4.35 -20.60
C LYS A 147 -5.93 -3.82 -20.13
N ARG A 148 -6.49 -4.37 -19.04
CA ARG A 148 -7.77 -3.91 -18.47
C ARG A 148 -7.71 -2.46 -18.01
N MET A 149 -6.60 -2.05 -17.39
CA MET A 149 -6.40 -0.68 -16.91
C MET A 149 -6.51 0.32 -18.06
N PHE A 150 -5.81 0.09 -19.16
CA PHE A 150 -5.82 1.00 -20.30
C PHE A 150 -7.14 0.93 -21.12
N GLN A 151 -7.79 -0.25 -21.22
CA GLN A 151 -9.05 -0.40 -21.96
C GLN A 151 -10.24 0.26 -21.27
N ARG A 152 -10.30 0.31 -19.95
CA ARG A 152 -11.36 1.02 -19.21
C ARG A 152 -11.46 2.48 -19.56
N GLU A 153 -10.37 3.08 -19.98
CA GLU A 153 -10.25 4.50 -20.29
C GLU A 153 -10.64 4.82 -21.75
N GLU A 154 -10.44 3.86 -22.65
CA GLU A 154 -10.84 4.02 -24.06
C GLU A 154 -12.36 3.87 -24.27
N GLY A 155 -13.16 3.71 -23.20
CA GLY A 155 -14.64 3.62 -23.29
C GLY A 155 -15.13 2.37 -24.01
N ARG A 156 -14.29 1.34 -24.19
CA ARG A 156 -14.70 0.06 -24.78
C ARG A 156 -15.24 -0.87 -23.69
N PRO A 157 -16.45 -1.45 -23.87
CA PRO A 157 -16.97 -2.46 -22.96
C PRO A 157 -16.03 -3.68 -22.93
N VAL A 158 -15.83 -4.22 -21.73
CA VAL A 158 -15.07 -5.46 -21.47
C VAL A 158 -15.87 -6.67 -21.92
#